data_fe2e4a0952f07cca94175d5b40b1de48
#
_entry.id   fe2e4a0952f07cca94175d5b40b1de48
#
_cell.length_a   1.000
_cell.length_b   1.000
_cell.length_c   1.000
_cell.angle_alpha   90.00
_cell.angle_beta   90.00
_cell.angle_gamma   90.00
#
_symmetry.space_group_name_H-M   'P 1'
#
loop_
_entity.id
_entity.type
_entity.pdbx_description
1 polymer ?
#
loop_
_entity_poly.entity_id
_entity_poly.type
_entity_poly.pdbx_seq_one_letter_code
_entity_poly.pdbx_strand_id
1 'polypeptide(L)'
;RFLRTYGRFRQLLSSFLPVEEDDKPFAEAQEAASRLHIPKFTIYVTNVVQSPAVTGFFHPIVLFPAYPYSSEDFSNALEHEFTHWKNHDIWVKLLVELLRDAFWWNPLVYLLKHGLNQTLELKCDLAITSKSALEDRVSYLRTMEKTICFADKKDVPDFSMFAVAELAHNREKNLLQSADAILKYEKKP
;
A
#
# COMPACT_ATOMS: atom_id res chain seq x y z
N ARG A 1 11.84 -20.12 2.47
CA ARG A 1 11.50 -19.01 3.38
C ARG A 1 10.16 -18.41 3.01
N PHE A 2 9.98 -17.96 1.77
CA PHE A 2 8.75 -17.36 1.24
C PHE A 2 7.48 -18.20 1.54
N LEU A 3 7.47 -19.50 1.18
CA LEU A 3 6.29 -20.36 1.36
C LEU A 3 5.84 -20.49 2.83
N ARG A 4 6.79 -20.55 3.77
CA ARG A 4 6.47 -20.65 5.21
C ARG A 4 5.81 -19.36 5.73
N THR A 5 6.33 -18.22 5.29
CA THR A 5 5.81 -16.92 5.70
C THR A 5 4.44 -16.67 5.06
N TYR A 6 4.26 -17.05 3.80
CA TYR A 6 2.96 -17.00 3.13
C TYR A 6 1.91 -17.90 3.79
N GLY A 7 2.28 -19.12 4.19
CA GLY A 7 1.38 -20.02 4.93
C GLY A 7 0.91 -19.43 6.26
N ARG A 8 1.83 -18.83 7.03
CA ARG A 8 1.49 -18.15 8.29
C ARG A 8 0.58 -16.94 8.06
N PHE A 9 0.85 -16.17 7.03
CA PHE A 9 0.01 -15.02 6.66
C PHE A 9 -1.41 -15.47 6.30
N ARG A 10 -1.57 -16.53 5.51
CA ARG A 10 -2.90 -17.09 5.19
C ARG A 10 -3.65 -17.59 6.43
N GLN A 11 -2.95 -18.23 7.36
CA GLN A 11 -3.56 -18.64 8.63
C GLN A 11 -4.04 -17.44 9.46
N LEU A 12 -3.28 -16.34 9.48
CA LEU A 12 -3.71 -15.12 10.14
C LEU A 12 -4.92 -14.50 9.46
N LEU A 13 -4.94 -14.42 8.14
CA LEU A 13 -6.10 -13.92 7.39
C LEU A 13 -7.38 -14.72 7.69
N SER A 14 -7.27 -16.04 7.84
CA SER A 14 -8.42 -16.89 8.16
C SER A 14 -8.98 -16.69 9.57
N SER A 15 -8.22 -16.03 10.45
CA SER A 15 -8.66 -15.69 11.81
C SER A 15 -9.32 -14.31 11.93
N PHE A 16 -9.29 -13.50 10.86
CA PHE A 16 -9.94 -12.20 10.85
C PHE A 16 -11.36 -12.31 10.30
N LEU A 17 -12.26 -11.50 10.87
CA LEU A 17 -13.58 -11.32 10.31
C LEU A 17 -13.53 -10.22 9.24
N PRO A 18 -14.04 -10.48 8.03
CA PRO A 18 -14.15 -9.43 7.01
C PRO A 18 -15.12 -8.35 7.48
N VAL A 19 -14.92 -7.13 6.99
CA VAL A 19 -15.88 -6.03 7.15
C VAL A 19 -17.14 -6.40 6.35
N GLU A 20 -18.31 -6.24 6.97
CA GLU A 20 -19.60 -6.53 6.33
C GLU A 20 -19.92 -5.49 5.26
N GLU A 21 -20.70 -5.90 4.25
CA GLU A 21 -21.07 -5.04 3.11
C GLU A 21 -21.92 -3.82 3.53
N ASP A 22 -22.61 -3.92 4.66
CA ASP A 22 -23.45 -2.85 5.20
C ASP A 22 -22.65 -1.82 6.04
N ASP A 23 -21.37 -2.08 6.30
CA ASP A 23 -20.54 -1.20 7.09
C ASP A 23 -20.05 0.01 6.28
N LYS A 24 -20.01 1.18 6.94
CA LYS A 24 -19.54 2.42 6.33
C LYS A 24 -18.17 2.29 5.64
N PRO A 25 -17.13 1.66 6.23
CA PRO A 25 -15.85 1.46 5.57
C PRO A 25 -15.95 0.67 4.26
N PHE A 26 -16.88 -0.29 4.16
CA PHE A 26 -17.08 -1.05 2.94
C PHE A 26 -17.69 -0.18 1.83
N ALA A 27 -18.69 0.64 2.14
CA ALA A 27 -19.32 1.54 1.16
C ALA A 27 -18.31 2.55 0.56
N GLU A 28 -17.46 3.14 1.40
CA GLU A 28 -16.39 4.05 0.97
C GLU A 28 -15.34 3.33 0.08
N ALA A 29 -14.98 2.09 0.45
CA ALA A 29 -14.07 1.29 -0.34
C ALA A 29 -14.68 0.85 -1.68
N GLN A 30 -15.98 0.56 -1.72
CA GLN A 30 -16.70 0.22 -2.94
C GLN A 30 -16.72 1.40 -3.92
N GLU A 31 -16.82 2.62 -3.42
CA GLU A 31 -16.74 3.82 -4.26
C GLU A 31 -15.33 3.96 -4.87
N ALA A 32 -14.27 3.86 -4.07
CA ALA A 32 -12.88 3.90 -4.53
C ALA A 32 -12.59 2.77 -5.54
N ALA A 33 -13.05 1.55 -5.26
CA ALA A 33 -12.89 0.40 -6.15
C ALA A 33 -13.61 0.61 -7.49
N SER A 34 -14.81 1.19 -7.48
CA SER A 34 -15.58 1.48 -8.70
C SER A 34 -14.87 2.49 -9.60
N ARG A 35 -14.28 3.54 -9.02
CA ARG A 35 -13.48 4.53 -9.77
C ARG A 35 -12.28 3.91 -10.47
N LEU A 36 -11.65 2.93 -9.85
CA LEU A 36 -10.47 2.26 -10.40
C LEU A 36 -10.78 0.98 -11.20
N HIS A 37 -12.06 0.59 -11.29
CA HIS A 37 -12.51 -0.66 -11.93
C HIS A 37 -11.89 -1.90 -11.28
N ILE A 38 -11.78 -1.89 -9.96
CA ILE A 38 -11.30 -3.04 -9.17
C ILE A 38 -12.39 -4.11 -9.11
N PRO A 39 -12.05 -5.40 -9.31
CA PRO A 39 -13.01 -6.49 -9.16
C PRO A 39 -13.43 -6.65 -7.70
N LYS A 40 -14.29 -7.64 -7.43
CA LYS A 40 -14.70 -7.97 -6.06
C LYS A 40 -13.48 -8.11 -5.15
N PHE A 41 -13.51 -7.44 -4.00
CA PHE A 41 -12.44 -7.39 -3.02
C PHE A 41 -12.95 -7.75 -1.62
N THR A 42 -12.03 -7.94 -0.67
CA THR A 42 -12.35 -8.16 0.75
C THR A 42 -11.56 -7.18 1.60
N ILE A 43 -12.18 -6.61 2.63
CA ILE A 43 -11.52 -5.72 3.59
C ILE A 43 -11.48 -6.40 4.95
N TYR A 44 -10.34 -6.28 5.61
CA TYR A 44 -10.16 -6.64 7.01
C TYR A 44 -9.64 -5.43 7.79
N VAL A 45 -10.30 -5.09 8.89
CA VAL A 45 -9.78 -4.13 9.86
C VAL A 45 -9.04 -4.92 10.94
N THR A 46 -7.76 -4.60 11.13
CA THR A 46 -6.89 -5.40 11.99
C THR A 46 -5.82 -4.57 12.66
N ASN A 47 -5.35 -5.01 13.83
CA ASN A 47 -4.21 -4.41 14.53
C ASN A 47 -2.86 -5.04 14.14
N VAL A 48 -2.86 -5.98 13.20
CA VAL A 48 -1.64 -6.68 12.75
C VAL A 48 -0.83 -5.85 11.74
N VAL A 49 -1.48 -4.94 11.04
CA VAL A 49 -0.80 -4.01 10.12
C VAL A 49 -0.70 -2.62 10.73
N GLN A 50 0.40 -1.93 10.41
CA GLN A 50 0.66 -0.57 10.89
C GLN A 50 0.12 0.49 9.93
N SER A 51 0.01 0.14 8.66
CA SER A 51 -0.51 1.01 7.59
C SER A 51 -1.45 0.22 6.70
N PRO A 52 -2.33 0.87 5.96
CA PRO A 52 -3.11 0.23 4.91
C PRO A 52 -2.22 -0.57 3.99
N ALA A 53 -2.71 -1.70 3.51
CA ALA A 53 -1.97 -2.56 2.60
C ALA A 53 -2.91 -3.40 1.75
N VAL A 54 -2.58 -3.60 0.48
CA VAL A 54 -3.27 -4.54 -0.39
C VAL A 54 -2.44 -5.80 -0.58
N THR A 55 -3.09 -6.93 -0.61
CA THR A 55 -2.51 -8.24 -0.90
C THR A 55 -3.44 -9.06 -1.80
N GLY A 56 -3.03 -10.28 -2.15
CA GLY A 56 -3.83 -11.14 -3.02
C GLY A 56 -3.53 -10.94 -4.51
N PHE A 57 -3.11 -12.01 -5.16
CA PHE A 57 -2.67 -11.98 -6.57
C PHE A 57 -3.84 -11.87 -7.56
N PHE A 58 -4.95 -12.55 -7.28
CA PHE A 58 -6.11 -12.64 -8.17
C PHE A 58 -7.36 -11.99 -7.58
N HIS A 59 -7.40 -11.89 -6.27
CA HIS A 59 -8.47 -11.29 -5.51
C HIS A 59 -7.87 -10.30 -4.53
N PRO A 60 -8.15 -8.99 -4.67
CA PRO A 60 -7.58 -8.00 -3.77
C PRO A 60 -8.14 -8.16 -2.37
N ILE A 61 -7.24 -8.23 -1.41
CA ILE A 61 -7.53 -8.27 0.01
C ILE A 61 -6.89 -7.03 0.60
N VAL A 62 -7.71 -6.14 1.13
CA VAL A 62 -7.27 -4.90 1.78
C VAL A 62 -7.19 -5.12 3.28
N LEU A 63 -6.04 -4.82 3.85
CA LEU A 63 -5.81 -4.82 5.29
C LEU A 63 -5.75 -3.38 5.76
N PHE A 64 -6.63 -3.02 6.67
CA PHE A 64 -6.70 -1.67 7.22
C PHE A 64 -6.38 -1.70 8.71
N PRO A 65 -5.50 -0.81 9.21
CA PRO A 65 -5.24 -0.73 10.65
C PRO A 65 -6.47 -0.18 11.36
N ALA A 66 -6.75 -0.68 12.56
CA ALA A 66 -7.82 -0.17 13.42
C ALA A 66 -7.45 1.23 13.97
N TYR A 67 -7.57 2.23 13.12
CA TYR A 67 -7.29 3.63 13.40
C TYR A 67 -8.47 4.49 12.92
N PRO A 68 -8.85 5.55 13.63
CA PRO A 68 -9.94 6.43 13.21
C PRO A 68 -9.49 7.33 12.04
N TYR A 69 -9.55 6.81 10.82
CA TYR A 69 -9.38 7.60 9.62
C TYR A 69 -10.59 8.53 9.41
N SER A 70 -10.33 9.74 8.91
CA SER A 70 -11.42 10.52 8.31
C SER A 70 -11.85 9.84 7.01
N SER A 71 -13.06 10.10 6.54
CA SER A 71 -13.57 9.53 5.27
C SER A 71 -12.65 9.84 4.09
N GLU A 72 -12.10 11.05 4.05
CA GLU A 72 -11.16 11.51 3.04
C GLU A 72 -9.81 10.77 3.12
N ASP A 73 -9.22 10.68 4.32
CA ASP A 73 -7.96 9.96 4.53
C ASP A 73 -8.12 8.46 4.16
N PHE A 74 -9.27 7.87 4.50
CA PHE A 74 -9.58 6.49 4.18
C PHE A 74 -9.67 6.27 2.66
N SER A 75 -10.39 7.15 1.96
CA SER A 75 -10.54 7.10 0.50
C SER A 75 -9.18 7.26 -0.21
N ASN A 76 -8.36 8.23 0.20
CA ASN A 76 -7.04 8.47 -0.37
C ASN A 76 -6.10 7.27 -0.17
N ALA A 77 -6.10 6.69 1.04
CA ALA A 77 -5.29 5.51 1.34
C ALA A 77 -5.74 4.28 0.54
N LEU A 78 -7.04 4.06 0.39
CA LEU A 78 -7.57 2.98 -0.44
C LEU A 78 -7.24 3.16 -1.91
N GLU A 79 -7.36 4.37 -2.45
CA GLU A 79 -7.03 4.66 -3.84
C GLU A 79 -5.55 4.36 -4.11
N HIS A 80 -4.66 4.67 -3.17
CA HIS A 80 -3.25 4.31 -3.23
C HIS A 80 -3.07 2.79 -3.30
N GLU A 81 -3.64 2.05 -2.38
CA GLU A 81 -3.51 0.60 -2.30
C GLU A 81 -4.11 -0.12 -3.52
N PHE A 82 -5.29 0.30 -3.96
CA PHE A 82 -5.91 -0.25 -5.16
C PHE A 82 -5.13 0.07 -6.44
N THR A 83 -4.44 1.21 -6.50
CA THR A 83 -3.57 1.56 -7.61
C THR A 83 -2.38 0.61 -7.70
N HIS A 84 -1.76 0.23 -6.58
CA HIS A 84 -0.72 -0.80 -6.55
C HIS A 84 -1.23 -2.15 -7.07
N TRP A 85 -2.43 -2.57 -6.63
CA TRP A 85 -3.00 -3.83 -7.09
C TRP A 85 -3.30 -3.80 -8.60
N LYS A 86 -3.89 -2.74 -9.09
CA LYS A 86 -4.21 -2.52 -10.51
C LYS A 86 -2.96 -2.51 -11.40
N ASN A 87 -1.87 -1.94 -10.91
CA ASN A 87 -0.59 -1.90 -11.61
C ASN A 87 0.17 -3.23 -11.55
N HIS A 88 -0.36 -4.25 -10.89
CA HIS A 88 0.29 -5.55 -10.68
C HIS A 88 1.61 -5.46 -9.91
N ASP A 89 1.80 -4.44 -9.07
CA ASP A 89 3.04 -4.22 -8.33
C ASP A 89 3.36 -5.39 -7.38
N ILE A 90 2.34 -6.11 -6.90
CA ILE A 90 2.50 -7.32 -6.09
C ILE A 90 3.27 -8.43 -6.82
N TRP A 91 3.07 -8.57 -8.14
CA TRP A 91 3.81 -9.55 -8.95
C TRP A 91 5.27 -9.16 -9.12
N VAL A 92 5.52 -7.87 -9.30
CA VAL A 92 6.89 -7.33 -9.40
C VAL A 92 7.62 -7.52 -8.07
N LYS A 93 6.98 -7.21 -6.94
CA LYS A 93 7.51 -7.43 -5.60
C LYS A 93 7.80 -8.92 -5.35
N LEU A 94 6.89 -9.82 -5.75
CA LEU A 94 7.12 -11.27 -5.66
C LEU A 94 8.36 -11.71 -6.45
N LEU A 95 8.50 -11.24 -7.69
CA LEU A 95 9.66 -11.58 -8.53
C LEU A 95 10.98 -11.17 -7.86
N VAL A 96 11.02 -9.96 -7.29
CA VAL A 96 12.22 -9.46 -6.59
C VAL A 96 12.50 -10.26 -5.32
N GLU A 97 11.48 -10.70 -4.59
CA GLU A 97 11.66 -11.59 -3.44
C GLU A 97 12.22 -12.94 -3.84
N LEU A 98 11.76 -13.53 -4.95
CA LEU A 98 12.31 -14.77 -5.48
C LEU A 98 13.78 -14.59 -5.94
N LEU A 99 14.10 -13.47 -6.58
CA LEU A 99 15.48 -13.14 -6.94
C LEU A 99 16.36 -12.98 -5.70
N ARG A 100 15.86 -12.33 -4.65
CA ARG A 100 16.58 -12.20 -3.38
C ARG A 100 16.82 -13.56 -2.71
N ASP A 101 15.84 -14.44 -2.71
CA ASP A 101 16.00 -15.77 -2.12
C ASP A 101 16.95 -16.65 -2.96
N ALA A 102 16.97 -16.48 -4.30
CA ALA A 102 17.88 -17.19 -5.20
C ALA A 102 19.33 -16.64 -5.13
N PHE A 103 19.50 -15.33 -5.02
CA PHE A 103 20.79 -14.64 -5.04
C PHE A 103 21.09 -13.94 -3.71
N TRP A 104 20.74 -14.59 -2.59
CA TRP A 104 20.83 -14.03 -1.24
C TRP A 104 22.23 -13.50 -0.86
N TRP A 105 23.30 -14.00 -1.52
CA TRP A 105 24.69 -13.56 -1.32
C TRP A 105 25.07 -12.31 -2.13
N ASN A 106 24.25 -11.91 -3.10
CA ASN A 106 24.57 -10.81 -4.00
C ASN A 106 23.99 -9.49 -3.49
N PRO A 107 24.82 -8.49 -3.08
CA PRO A 107 24.34 -7.22 -2.57
C PRO A 107 23.55 -6.41 -3.59
N LEU A 108 23.76 -6.61 -4.89
CA LEU A 108 23.01 -5.90 -5.93
C LEU A 108 21.52 -6.20 -5.92
N VAL A 109 21.10 -7.39 -5.46
CA VAL A 109 19.68 -7.74 -5.36
C VAL A 109 18.98 -6.90 -4.30
N TYR A 110 19.66 -6.58 -3.21
CA TYR A 110 19.11 -5.72 -2.16
C TYR A 110 19.00 -4.27 -2.62
N LEU A 111 19.97 -3.77 -3.40
CA LEU A 111 19.89 -2.45 -4.03
C LEU A 111 18.75 -2.39 -5.06
N LEU A 112 18.62 -3.44 -5.88
CA LEU A 112 17.52 -3.57 -6.85
C LEU A 112 16.17 -3.52 -6.12
N LYS A 113 15.98 -4.31 -5.06
CA LYS A 113 14.75 -4.32 -4.27
C LYS A 113 14.42 -2.92 -3.75
N HIS A 114 15.41 -2.24 -3.15
CA HIS A 114 15.23 -0.91 -2.61
C HIS A 114 14.84 0.11 -3.69
N GLY A 115 15.58 0.19 -4.79
CA GLY A 115 15.30 1.12 -5.88
C GLY A 115 13.96 0.85 -6.58
N LEU A 116 13.61 -0.43 -6.73
CA LEU A 116 12.34 -0.81 -7.32
C LEU A 116 11.15 -0.37 -6.43
N ASN A 117 11.22 -0.62 -5.13
CA ASN A 117 10.17 -0.20 -4.21
C ASN A 117 9.96 1.32 -4.28
N GLN A 118 11.03 2.12 -4.25
CA GLN A 118 10.94 3.58 -4.40
C GLN A 118 10.28 3.99 -5.72
N THR A 119 10.63 3.31 -6.82
CA THR A 119 10.06 3.60 -8.14
C THR A 119 8.58 3.27 -8.22
N LEU A 120 8.15 2.14 -7.62
CA LEU A 120 6.74 1.74 -7.58
C LEU A 120 5.90 2.73 -6.76
N GLU A 121 6.39 3.18 -5.61
CA GLU A 121 5.73 4.19 -4.79
C GLU A 121 5.58 5.52 -5.56
N LEU A 122 6.68 6.05 -6.10
CA LEU A 122 6.65 7.29 -6.86
C LEU A 122 5.71 7.20 -8.07
N LYS A 123 5.72 6.07 -8.79
CA LYS A 123 4.80 5.82 -9.92
C LYS A 123 3.34 5.83 -9.46
N CYS A 124 3.04 5.19 -8.32
CA CYS A 124 1.71 5.16 -7.75
C CYS A 124 1.23 6.56 -7.37
N ASP A 125 2.03 7.30 -6.62
CA ASP A 125 1.74 8.66 -6.18
C ASP A 125 1.48 9.60 -7.37
N LEU A 126 2.33 9.55 -8.40
CA LEU A 126 2.16 10.34 -9.61
C LEU A 126 0.92 9.92 -10.43
N ALA A 127 0.58 8.63 -10.47
CA ALA A 127 -0.60 8.15 -11.17
C ALA A 127 -1.89 8.70 -10.56
N ILE A 128 -1.95 8.81 -9.24
CA ILE A 128 -3.09 9.36 -8.50
C ILE A 128 -3.15 10.89 -8.64
N THR A 129 -2.02 11.55 -8.45
CA THR A 129 -1.99 13.01 -8.31
C THR A 129 -1.83 13.78 -9.62
N SER A 130 -1.41 13.12 -10.71
CA SER A 130 -1.11 13.79 -12.00
C SER A 130 -2.31 14.51 -12.62
N LYS A 131 -3.53 14.07 -12.33
CA LYS A 131 -4.77 14.64 -12.86
C LYS A 131 -5.53 15.51 -11.86
N SER A 132 -5.07 15.56 -10.61
CA SER A 132 -5.72 16.21 -9.50
C SER A 132 -5.37 17.70 -9.42
N ALA A 133 -6.25 18.52 -8.85
CA ALA A 133 -5.98 19.90 -8.50
C ALA A 133 -4.90 19.99 -7.40
N LEU A 134 -4.33 21.16 -7.21
CA LEU A 134 -3.27 21.35 -6.21
C LEU A 134 -3.78 21.05 -4.78
N GLU A 135 -5.01 21.43 -4.47
CA GLU A 135 -5.63 21.17 -3.17
C GLU A 135 -5.76 19.67 -2.88
N ASP A 136 -6.22 18.90 -3.87
CA ASP A 136 -6.34 17.44 -3.75
C ASP A 136 -4.96 16.77 -3.56
N ARG A 137 -3.93 17.28 -4.24
CA ARG A 137 -2.55 16.78 -4.08
C ARG A 137 -2.04 17.02 -2.67
N VAL A 138 -2.32 18.20 -2.11
CA VAL A 138 -1.92 18.53 -0.73
C VAL A 138 -2.69 17.66 0.27
N SER A 139 -3.98 17.44 0.06
CA SER A 139 -4.79 16.53 0.89
C SER A 139 -4.25 15.11 0.84
N TYR A 140 -3.96 14.59 -0.34
CA TYR A 140 -3.34 13.27 -0.53
C TYR A 140 -2.00 13.14 0.23
N LEU A 141 -1.09 14.09 0.07
CA LEU A 141 0.21 14.08 0.77
C LEU A 141 0.04 14.11 2.30
N ARG A 142 -0.93 14.88 2.80
CA ARG A 142 -1.24 14.92 4.23
C ARG A 142 -1.77 13.58 4.75
N THR A 143 -2.58 12.88 3.95
CA THR A 143 -3.03 11.53 4.28
C THR A 143 -1.86 10.55 4.37
N MET A 144 -0.93 10.61 3.40
CA MET A 144 0.26 9.74 3.40
C MET A 144 1.16 10.02 4.61
N GLU A 145 1.38 11.28 4.96
CA GLU A 145 2.12 11.68 6.17
C GLU A 145 1.49 11.10 7.45
N LYS A 146 0.17 11.26 7.62
CA LYS A 146 -0.56 10.70 8.77
C LYS A 146 -0.40 9.19 8.86
N THR A 147 -0.49 8.49 7.73
CA THR A 147 -0.35 7.03 7.66
C THR A 147 1.05 6.59 8.12
N ILE A 148 2.09 7.32 7.74
CA ILE A 148 3.48 7.06 8.15
C ILE A 148 3.67 7.33 9.64
N CYS A 149 3.23 8.48 10.12
CA CYS A 149 3.34 8.85 11.53
C CYS A 149 2.59 7.88 12.46
N PHE A 150 1.51 7.25 11.96
CA PHE A 150 0.79 6.24 12.72
C PHE A 150 1.55 4.91 12.75
N ALA A 151 2.17 4.53 11.64
CA ALA A 151 2.95 3.30 11.54
C ALA A 151 4.15 3.29 12.50
N ASP A 152 4.85 4.41 12.65
CA ASP A 152 6.02 4.53 13.53
C ASP A 152 5.73 4.34 15.03
N LYS A 153 4.47 4.46 15.45
CA LYS A 153 4.07 4.41 16.87
C LYS A 153 3.77 3.01 17.40
N LYS A 154 3.79 1.98 16.57
CA LYS A 154 3.40 0.61 16.96
C LYS A 154 4.53 -0.39 16.75
N ASP A 155 4.93 -1.09 17.81
CA ASP A 155 5.71 -2.33 17.73
C ASP A 155 4.79 -3.48 17.26
N VAL A 156 4.71 -3.71 15.96
CA VAL A 156 3.94 -4.82 15.38
C VAL A 156 4.89 -5.78 14.67
N PRO A 157 4.65 -7.11 14.75
CA PRO A 157 5.48 -8.10 14.08
C PRO A 157 5.62 -7.80 12.57
N ASP A 158 6.83 -7.92 12.07
CA ASP A 158 7.18 -7.66 10.68
C ASP A 158 6.55 -8.69 9.72
N PHE A 159 5.35 -8.41 9.24
CA PHE A 159 4.70 -9.10 8.13
C PHE A 159 4.94 -8.40 6.79
N SER A 160 5.93 -7.51 6.74
CA SER A 160 6.27 -6.65 5.60
C SER A 160 6.49 -7.40 4.27
N MET A 161 6.78 -8.70 4.34
CA MET A 161 7.07 -9.50 3.15
C MET A 161 5.84 -9.74 2.25
N PHE A 162 4.61 -9.61 2.77
CA PHE A 162 3.35 -9.89 2.04
C PHE A 162 2.40 -8.72 1.98
N ALA A 163 2.51 -7.85 2.94
CA ALA A 163 1.93 -6.53 2.86
C ALA A 163 3.02 -5.60 2.31
N VAL A 164 2.64 -4.61 1.55
CA VAL A 164 3.49 -3.53 1.06
C VAL A 164 4.21 -2.76 2.20
N ALA A 165 4.10 -3.21 3.42
CA ALA A 165 4.49 -2.60 4.68
C ALA A 165 6.01 -2.64 5.01
N GLU A 166 6.88 -3.14 4.14
CA GLU A 166 8.34 -3.02 4.33
C GLU A 166 8.83 -1.55 4.27
N LEU A 167 7.90 -0.65 4.15
CA LEU A 167 8.14 0.74 3.77
C LEU A 167 8.19 1.73 4.94
N ALA A 168 7.87 1.32 6.18
CA ALA A 168 7.84 2.27 7.28
C ALA A 168 9.19 3.01 7.45
N HIS A 169 10.30 2.31 7.38
CA HIS A 169 11.62 2.93 7.54
C HIS A 169 12.09 3.80 6.35
N ASN A 170 11.61 3.55 5.14
CA ASN A 170 11.94 4.33 3.95
C ASN A 170 10.81 5.26 3.50
N ARG A 171 9.62 5.18 4.11
CA ARG A 171 8.44 5.95 3.71
C ARG A 171 8.63 7.44 3.84
N GLU A 172 9.24 7.92 4.92
CA GLU A 172 9.50 9.35 5.10
C GLU A 172 10.37 9.91 3.96
N LYS A 173 11.43 9.19 3.60
CA LYS A 173 12.31 9.55 2.49
C LYS A 173 11.60 9.50 1.14
N ASN A 174 10.78 8.47 0.93
CA ASN A 174 9.99 8.31 -0.27
C ASN A 174 8.90 9.39 -0.35
N LEU A 175 8.25 9.72 0.77
CA LEU A 175 7.25 10.78 0.83
C LEU A 175 7.84 12.14 0.45
N LEU A 176 9.02 12.50 0.96
CA LEU A 176 9.69 13.74 0.59
C LEU A 176 10.01 13.80 -0.91
N GLN A 177 10.45 12.69 -1.48
CA GLN A 177 10.75 12.58 -2.90
C GLN A 177 9.47 12.64 -3.76
N SER A 178 8.41 11.96 -3.34
CA SER A 178 7.09 12.03 -3.98
C SER A 178 6.50 13.42 -3.86
N ALA A 179 6.58 14.06 -2.69
CA ALA A 179 6.05 15.41 -2.48
C ALA A 179 6.72 16.42 -3.42
N ASP A 180 8.04 16.37 -3.56
CA ASP A 180 8.77 17.24 -4.49
C ASP A 180 8.35 17.00 -5.95
N ALA A 181 8.18 15.73 -6.34
CA ALA A 181 7.73 15.37 -7.68
C ALA A 181 6.27 15.77 -7.94
N ILE A 182 5.37 15.54 -6.97
CA ILE A 182 3.93 15.84 -7.07
C ILE A 182 3.69 17.35 -7.15
N LEU A 183 4.38 18.13 -6.31
CA LEU A 183 4.20 19.58 -6.27
C LEU A 183 4.83 20.29 -7.47
N LYS A 184 5.93 19.74 -8.02
CA LYS A 184 6.58 20.25 -9.24
C LYS A 184 5.93 19.78 -10.54
N TYR A 185 5.01 18.83 -10.45
CA TYR A 185 4.34 18.30 -11.65
C TYR A 185 3.41 19.36 -12.22
N GLU A 186 3.95 20.18 -13.11
CA GLU A 186 3.16 21.06 -13.97
C GLU A 186 2.69 20.25 -15.18
N LYS A 187 1.38 20.31 -15.45
CA LYS A 187 0.81 19.75 -16.66
C LYS A 187 1.52 20.43 -17.85
N LYS A 188 2.43 19.71 -18.51
CA LYS A 188 2.89 20.19 -19.82
C LYS A 188 1.68 20.30 -20.73
N PRO A 189 1.52 21.42 -21.43
CA PRO A 189 0.43 21.65 -22.37
C PRO A 189 0.37 20.60 -23.46
#